data_e5e285ec8f4e1e43b37f1e6a1832ef1a
#
_entry.id   e5e285ec8f4e1e43b37f1e6a1832ef1a
#
_cell.length_a   1.000
_cell.length_b   1.000
_cell.length_c   1.000
_cell.angle_alpha   90.00
_cell.angle_beta   90.00
_cell.angle_gamma   90.00
#
_symmetry.space_group_name_H-M   'P 1'
#
loop_
_entity.id
_entity.type
_entity.pdbx_description
1 polymer ?
#
loop_
_entity_poly.entity_id
_entity_poly.type
_entity_poly.pdbx_seq_one_letter_code
_entity_poly.pdbx_strand_id
1 'polypeptide(L)'
;MRILFILLLICSNPLFAETAKTGDFAINDAGISADIFEKVTGMNYEKLKLKPKDGKITFENNGKAISWQVHVPKNYNSSKPPGVFVYINSGNGGKIPGKWKELMEKHNLIWIGADNSGNDFFNYWRVSMALEGLRRIKELYSVNEERVYLSGFSGGGRISSLTAVSRPDVFKGAVYHCGCNAPPDSKSLKDAKKNYFVFITGTKDFNLNDTKNVVNSYKSSGFKNTKLMVVDGLGHKTPESKEMDQALEFLNTPLLEMGKEAIAKAEAAEKRKNYGDAIKFYKQAASYNVNEALAKAEAIQKEIDDSYASAKKAEEEKDFILALQTYDAIYKKFGKEIGAEAYKQTMALKKDKNVVLEIKAMAYYNKIAATVKAGKSGEVVISALKKVIESAPGTKAAELAAKDLDNLK
;
A
#
# COMPACT_ATOMS: atom_id res chain seq x y z
N MET A 1 19.79 -22.20 -27.31
CA MET A 1 18.56 -22.34 -26.54
C MET A 1 18.30 -21.02 -25.84
N ARG A 2 17.40 -20.20 -26.40
CA ARG A 2 17.12 -18.83 -25.91
C ARG A 2 16.27 -18.94 -24.64
N ILE A 3 16.79 -18.55 -23.51
CA ILE A 3 16.04 -18.42 -22.24
C ILE A 3 15.28 -17.10 -22.32
N LEU A 4 13.97 -17.25 -22.42
CA LEU A 4 12.99 -16.18 -22.44
C LEU A 4 12.89 -15.60 -21.02
N PHE A 5 13.43 -14.39 -20.81
CA PHE A 5 13.16 -13.60 -19.63
C PHE A 5 11.69 -13.16 -19.71
N ILE A 6 10.83 -13.79 -18.95
CA ILE A 6 9.49 -13.25 -18.69
C ILE A 6 9.68 -12.10 -17.70
N LEU A 7 9.88 -10.91 -18.23
CA LEU A 7 9.56 -9.68 -17.51
C LEU A 7 8.05 -9.72 -17.29
N LEU A 8 7.62 -9.95 -16.07
CA LEU A 8 6.28 -9.57 -15.63
C LEU A 8 6.20 -8.04 -15.73
N LEU A 9 5.81 -7.56 -16.90
CA LEU A 9 5.27 -6.23 -17.07
C LEU A 9 4.01 -6.18 -16.19
N ILE A 10 4.15 -5.63 -14.99
CA ILE A 10 3.03 -5.03 -14.30
C ILE A 10 2.53 -3.96 -15.27
N CYS A 11 1.45 -4.25 -15.97
CA CYS A 11 0.71 -3.25 -16.73
C CYS A 11 0.24 -2.19 -15.73
N SER A 12 1.09 -1.21 -15.43
CA SER A 12 0.65 0.07 -14.96
C SER A 12 -0.17 0.67 -16.09
N ASN A 13 -1.48 0.75 -15.88
CA ASN A 13 -2.40 1.40 -16.80
C ASN A 13 -1.86 2.81 -17.05
N PRO A 14 -1.48 3.20 -18.28
CA PRO A 14 -0.88 4.52 -18.54
C PRO A 14 -1.87 5.69 -18.39
N LEU A 15 -3.12 5.42 -18.00
CA LEU A 15 -4.15 6.42 -17.73
C LEU A 15 -3.94 7.22 -16.42
N PHE A 16 -2.97 6.87 -15.56
CA PHE A 16 -2.73 7.56 -14.29
C PHE A 16 -1.48 8.46 -14.28
N ALA A 17 -0.94 8.82 -15.45
CA ALA A 17 0.26 9.67 -15.54
C ALA A 17 -0.01 11.18 -15.40
N GLU A 18 -1.27 11.62 -15.33
CA GLU A 18 -1.63 12.97 -14.86
C GLU A 18 -1.59 13.00 -13.34
N THR A 19 -0.96 14.02 -12.75
CA THR A 19 -0.90 14.17 -11.28
C THR A 19 -2.30 14.09 -10.70
N ALA A 20 -2.59 13.01 -9.99
CA ALA A 20 -3.92 12.75 -9.45
C ALA A 20 -4.36 13.93 -8.58
N LYS A 21 -5.55 14.49 -8.84
CA LYS A 21 -6.09 15.63 -8.11
C LYS A 21 -6.29 15.27 -6.64
N THR A 22 -5.72 16.07 -5.73
CA THR A 22 -5.85 15.90 -4.28
C THR A 22 -6.62 17.06 -3.65
N GLY A 23 -6.99 16.93 -2.38
CA GLY A 23 -7.78 17.93 -1.66
C GLY A 23 -9.26 17.86 -1.99
N ASP A 24 -9.96 19.00 -1.81
CA ASP A 24 -11.42 19.12 -1.97
C ASP A 24 -11.79 19.47 -3.41
N PHE A 25 -12.74 18.76 -3.98
CA PHE A 25 -13.36 19.09 -5.26
C PHE A 25 -14.73 18.42 -5.41
N ALA A 26 -15.45 18.78 -6.47
CA ALA A 26 -16.70 18.12 -6.82
C ALA A 26 -16.56 17.35 -8.14
N ILE A 27 -17.22 16.18 -8.20
CA ILE A 27 -17.50 15.46 -9.43
C ILE A 27 -18.92 15.84 -9.84
N ASN A 28 -19.08 16.44 -11.01
CA ASN A 28 -20.36 16.83 -11.54
C ASN A 28 -20.75 15.90 -12.68
N ASP A 29 -21.98 15.40 -12.66
CA ASP A 29 -22.51 14.56 -13.72
C ASP A 29 -23.97 14.93 -14.05
N ALA A 30 -24.38 14.66 -15.28
CA ALA A 30 -25.74 14.92 -15.77
C ALA A 30 -26.71 13.74 -15.50
N GLY A 31 -26.25 12.65 -14.88
CA GLY A 31 -27.08 11.49 -14.57
C GLY A 31 -26.29 10.19 -14.52
N ILE A 32 -26.95 9.12 -14.10
CA ILE A 32 -26.40 7.76 -14.03
C ILE A 32 -26.86 6.98 -15.25
N SER A 33 -25.96 6.36 -16.01
CA SER A 33 -26.36 5.48 -17.12
C SER A 33 -27.29 4.38 -16.60
N ALA A 34 -28.35 4.07 -17.37
CA ALA A 34 -29.31 3.02 -17.00
C ALA A 34 -28.63 1.67 -16.77
N ASP A 35 -27.72 1.29 -17.65
CA ASP A 35 -26.96 0.03 -17.54
C ASP A 35 -26.06 0.03 -16.29
N ILE A 36 -25.43 1.17 -16.00
CA ILE A 36 -24.60 1.32 -14.82
C ILE A 36 -25.47 1.31 -13.56
N PHE A 37 -26.64 1.96 -13.58
CA PHE A 37 -27.56 1.96 -12.46
C PHE A 37 -27.91 0.52 -12.04
N GLU A 38 -28.35 -0.33 -12.94
CA GLU A 38 -28.68 -1.72 -12.64
C GLU A 38 -27.45 -2.54 -12.17
N LYS A 39 -26.32 -2.38 -12.87
CA LYS A 39 -25.08 -3.07 -12.53
C LYS A 39 -24.55 -2.70 -11.15
N VAL A 40 -24.58 -1.42 -10.80
CA VAL A 40 -24.01 -0.87 -9.57
C VAL A 40 -24.95 -1.09 -8.39
N THR A 41 -26.25 -0.90 -8.60
CA THR A 41 -27.25 -0.98 -7.52
C THR A 41 -27.85 -2.37 -7.33
N GLY A 42 -27.82 -3.21 -8.36
CA GLY A 42 -28.58 -4.47 -8.40
C GLY A 42 -30.09 -4.26 -8.51
N MET A 43 -30.53 -3.02 -8.83
CA MET A 43 -31.94 -2.63 -8.91
C MET A 43 -32.36 -2.41 -10.36
N ASN A 44 -33.48 -3.02 -10.77
CA ASN A 44 -34.03 -2.78 -12.10
C ASN A 44 -34.76 -1.43 -12.14
N TYR A 45 -34.31 -0.52 -13.00
CA TYR A 45 -34.86 0.84 -13.09
C TYR A 45 -36.30 0.87 -13.63
N GLU A 46 -36.68 -0.07 -14.48
CA GLU A 46 -38.04 -0.17 -15.02
C GLU A 46 -39.06 -0.55 -13.92
N LYS A 47 -38.67 -1.52 -13.07
CA LYS A 47 -39.46 -1.91 -11.89
C LYS A 47 -39.64 -0.77 -10.90
N LEU A 48 -38.66 0.11 -10.82
CA LEU A 48 -38.69 1.31 -10.01
C LEU A 48 -39.45 2.49 -10.71
N LYS A 49 -39.98 2.24 -11.91
CA LYS A 49 -40.68 3.23 -12.75
C LYS A 49 -39.81 4.46 -13.06
N LEU A 50 -38.50 4.29 -13.11
CA LEU A 50 -37.58 5.33 -13.55
C LEU A 50 -37.54 5.33 -15.08
N LYS A 51 -37.58 6.48 -15.69
CA LYS A 51 -37.49 6.64 -17.14
C LYS A 51 -36.15 7.28 -17.50
N PRO A 52 -35.23 6.55 -18.15
CA PRO A 52 -34.02 7.16 -18.66
C PRO A 52 -34.33 8.24 -19.70
N LYS A 53 -33.65 9.37 -19.58
CA LYS A 53 -33.63 10.40 -20.61
C LYS A 53 -32.23 10.41 -21.22
N ASP A 54 -32.14 10.33 -22.54
CA ASP A 54 -30.86 10.24 -23.26
C ASP A 54 -29.92 9.12 -22.73
N GLY A 55 -30.49 7.96 -22.36
CA GLY A 55 -29.75 6.82 -21.81
C GLY A 55 -29.31 7.00 -20.36
N LYS A 56 -29.64 8.11 -19.71
CA LYS A 56 -29.25 8.39 -18.32
C LYS A 56 -30.49 8.49 -17.41
N ILE A 57 -30.37 7.86 -16.25
CA ILE A 57 -31.34 8.04 -15.16
C ILE A 57 -30.99 9.35 -14.46
N THR A 58 -31.87 10.33 -14.62
CA THR A 58 -31.81 11.62 -13.94
C THR A 58 -32.96 11.71 -12.94
N PHE A 59 -32.70 12.31 -11.81
CA PHE A 59 -33.76 12.71 -10.90
C PHE A 59 -34.05 14.19 -11.15
N GLU A 60 -35.17 14.47 -11.78
CA GLU A 60 -35.69 15.81 -11.87
C GLU A 60 -36.23 16.24 -10.51
N ASN A 61 -35.35 16.60 -9.59
CA ASN A 61 -35.76 17.35 -8.42
C ASN A 61 -35.25 18.78 -8.58
N ASN A 62 -36.11 19.66 -9.10
CA ASN A 62 -35.86 21.10 -9.27
C ASN A 62 -34.63 21.49 -10.11
N GLY A 63 -34.27 20.72 -11.13
CA GLY A 63 -33.20 21.07 -12.07
C GLY A 63 -31.79 21.07 -11.48
N LYS A 64 -31.59 20.48 -10.31
CA LYS A 64 -30.24 20.37 -9.69
C LYS A 64 -29.46 19.20 -10.27
N ALA A 65 -28.27 19.49 -10.75
CA ALA A 65 -27.36 18.50 -11.26
C ALA A 65 -26.94 17.48 -10.16
N ILE A 66 -26.72 16.23 -10.59
CA ILE A 66 -26.09 15.21 -9.77
C ILE A 66 -24.63 15.62 -9.53
N SER A 67 -24.20 15.58 -8.27
CA SER A 67 -22.82 15.86 -7.91
C SER A 67 -22.40 15.10 -6.67
N TRP A 68 -21.09 14.90 -6.55
CA TRP A 68 -20.44 14.33 -5.38
C TRP A 68 -19.35 15.25 -4.88
N GLN A 69 -19.29 15.45 -3.59
CA GLN A 69 -18.21 16.16 -2.93
C GLN A 69 -17.13 15.16 -2.53
N VAL A 70 -15.90 15.44 -2.93
CA VAL A 70 -14.75 14.55 -2.76
C VAL A 70 -13.68 15.25 -1.94
N HIS A 71 -13.01 14.50 -1.08
CA HIS A 71 -11.75 14.87 -0.47
C HIS A 71 -10.75 13.74 -0.66
N VAL A 72 -9.66 14.01 -1.35
CA VAL A 72 -8.57 13.05 -1.58
C VAL A 72 -7.37 13.45 -0.72
N PRO A 73 -6.80 12.52 0.06
CA PRO A 73 -5.60 12.81 0.86
C PRO A 73 -4.49 13.44 0.04
N LYS A 74 -3.82 14.45 0.62
CA LYS A 74 -2.71 15.18 -0.04
C LYS A 74 -1.56 14.27 -0.44
N ASN A 75 -1.33 13.23 0.36
CA ASN A 75 -0.28 12.23 0.15
C ASN A 75 -0.79 11.02 -0.64
N TYR A 76 -1.77 11.21 -1.55
CA TYR A 76 -2.23 10.13 -2.41
C TYR A 76 -1.07 9.45 -3.13
N ASN A 77 -1.03 8.12 -3.06
CA ASN A 77 -0.04 7.32 -3.73
C ASN A 77 -0.70 6.04 -4.27
N SER A 78 -0.67 5.84 -5.58
CA SER A 78 -1.25 4.67 -6.24
C SER A 78 -0.57 3.34 -5.84
N SER A 79 0.70 3.39 -5.41
CA SER A 79 1.43 2.21 -4.89
C SER A 79 1.06 1.88 -3.44
N LYS A 80 0.44 2.83 -2.71
CA LYS A 80 -0.16 2.66 -1.38
C LYS A 80 -1.58 3.19 -1.42
N PRO A 81 -2.51 2.51 -2.11
CA PRO A 81 -3.81 3.05 -2.42
C PRO A 81 -4.62 3.32 -1.15
N PRO A 82 -5.31 4.48 -1.07
CA PRO A 82 -6.22 4.80 0.03
C PRO A 82 -7.44 3.89 0.02
N GLY A 83 -8.09 3.76 1.19
CA GLY A 83 -9.47 3.28 1.24
C GLY A 83 -10.45 4.34 0.78
N VAL A 84 -11.74 4.02 0.79
CA VAL A 84 -12.82 4.97 0.44
C VAL A 84 -13.85 5.03 1.57
N PHE A 85 -14.18 6.23 1.99
CA PHE A 85 -15.24 6.51 2.97
C PHE A 85 -16.43 7.15 2.25
N VAL A 86 -17.43 6.33 1.95
CA VAL A 86 -18.67 6.74 1.27
C VAL A 86 -19.66 7.24 2.31
N TYR A 87 -20.26 8.41 2.08
CA TYR A 87 -21.13 9.04 3.06
C TYR A 87 -22.51 9.38 2.50
N ILE A 88 -23.56 8.98 3.24
CA ILE A 88 -24.95 9.32 2.97
C ILE A 88 -25.44 10.27 4.06
N ASN A 89 -25.78 11.50 3.68
CA ASN A 89 -26.30 12.50 4.61
C ASN A 89 -27.81 12.37 4.79
N SER A 90 -28.34 12.90 5.88
CA SER A 90 -29.78 13.15 6.04
C SER A 90 -30.23 14.41 5.30
N GLY A 91 -29.34 15.37 5.12
CA GLY A 91 -29.52 16.58 4.31
C GLY A 91 -28.96 16.41 2.90
N ASN A 92 -29.07 17.50 2.10
CA ASN A 92 -28.71 17.47 0.69
C ASN A 92 -27.24 17.82 0.38
N GLY A 93 -26.35 17.90 1.38
CA GLY A 93 -24.94 18.22 1.19
C GLY A 93 -24.03 17.01 1.40
N GLY A 94 -23.14 16.76 0.44
CA GLY A 94 -22.17 15.67 0.44
C GLY A 94 -20.80 16.06 1.01
N LYS A 95 -20.58 17.33 1.36
CA LYS A 95 -19.27 17.81 1.83
C LYS A 95 -18.82 17.12 3.12
N ILE A 96 -17.53 16.83 3.19
CA ILE A 96 -16.91 16.33 4.41
C ILE A 96 -17.02 17.38 5.53
N PRO A 97 -17.44 17.00 6.76
CA PRO A 97 -17.33 17.89 7.91
C PRO A 97 -15.88 18.34 8.11
N GLY A 98 -15.65 19.65 8.28
CA GLY A 98 -14.28 20.20 8.38
C GLY A 98 -13.42 19.53 9.42
N LYS A 99 -14.02 19.16 10.57
CA LYS A 99 -13.38 18.43 11.68
C LYS A 99 -12.94 17.01 11.32
N TRP A 100 -13.38 16.40 10.21
CA TRP A 100 -13.01 15.04 9.82
C TRP A 100 -11.96 14.99 8.70
N LYS A 101 -11.58 16.11 8.10
CA LYS A 101 -10.59 16.14 7.00
C LYS A 101 -9.24 15.54 7.42
N GLU A 102 -8.73 15.95 8.58
CA GLU A 102 -7.47 15.43 9.11
C GLU A 102 -7.53 13.92 9.39
N LEU A 103 -8.71 13.39 9.71
CA LEU A 103 -8.89 11.96 9.88
C LEU A 103 -8.80 11.20 8.56
N MET A 104 -9.31 11.77 7.45
CA MET A 104 -9.15 11.17 6.14
C MET A 104 -7.66 11.13 5.73
N GLU A 105 -6.90 12.18 6.03
CA GLU A 105 -5.44 12.18 5.85
C GLU A 105 -4.77 11.11 6.72
N LYS A 106 -5.04 11.12 8.03
CA LYS A 106 -4.47 10.17 9.02
C LYS A 106 -4.72 8.71 8.63
N HIS A 107 -5.96 8.40 8.28
CA HIS A 107 -6.36 7.03 7.95
C HIS A 107 -6.19 6.68 6.46
N ASN A 108 -5.63 7.57 5.65
CA ASN A 108 -5.48 7.40 4.20
C ASN A 108 -6.79 6.92 3.56
N LEU A 109 -7.83 7.75 3.62
CA LEU A 109 -9.17 7.49 3.10
C LEU A 109 -9.62 8.61 2.16
N ILE A 110 -10.12 8.27 0.99
CA ILE A 110 -10.84 9.19 0.13
C ILE A 110 -12.26 9.32 0.66
N TRP A 111 -12.71 10.56 0.94
CA TRP A 111 -14.10 10.85 1.21
C TRP A 111 -14.87 11.05 -0.07
N ILE A 112 -16.09 10.51 -0.13
CA ILE A 112 -17.08 10.85 -1.15
C ILE A 112 -18.48 10.87 -0.56
N GLY A 113 -19.17 12.00 -0.73
CA GLY A 113 -20.55 12.18 -0.33
C GLY A 113 -21.37 12.79 -1.46
N ALA A 114 -22.57 12.25 -1.69
CA ALA A 114 -23.45 12.74 -2.72
C ALA A 114 -24.20 14.00 -2.28
N ASP A 115 -24.27 14.99 -3.17
CA ASP A 115 -25.21 16.10 -3.04
C ASP A 115 -26.62 15.64 -3.49
N ASN A 116 -27.64 16.33 -3.06
CA ASN A 116 -29.04 16.04 -3.41
C ASN A 116 -29.45 14.57 -3.19
N SER A 117 -29.02 14.01 -2.05
CA SER A 117 -29.33 12.63 -1.63
C SER A 117 -29.84 12.55 -0.18
N GLY A 118 -30.48 13.60 0.31
CA GLY A 118 -31.04 13.69 1.65
C GLY A 118 -32.33 12.90 1.84
N ASN A 119 -33.01 13.13 2.98
CA ASN A 119 -34.22 12.41 3.37
C ASN A 119 -35.42 12.64 2.45
N ASP A 120 -35.41 13.70 1.66
CA ASP A 120 -36.43 14.02 0.68
C ASP A 120 -36.40 13.14 -0.58
N PHE A 121 -35.35 12.36 -0.72
CA PHE A 121 -35.16 11.44 -1.84
C PHE A 121 -35.49 10.00 -1.47
N PHE A 122 -35.92 9.22 -2.47
CA PHE A 122 -36.19 7.79 -2.30
C PHE A 122 -34.93 7.00 -1.89
N ASN A 123 -35.11 5.96 -1.12
CA ASN A 123 -34.02 5.16 -0.58
C ASN A 123 -33.12 4.57 -1.68
N TYR A 124 -33.71 4.02 -2.75
CA TYR A 124 -32.95 3.47 -3.86
C TYR A 124 -32.07 4.52 -4.58
N TRP A 125 -32.56 5.78 -4.69
CA TRP A 125 -31.77 6.86 -5.22
C TRP A 125 -30.53 7.15 -4.37
N ARG A 126 -30.72 7.24 -3.08
CA ARG A 126 -29.64 7.49 -2.10
C ARG A 126 -28.59 6.39 -2.14
N VAL A 127 -29.00 5.11 -2.24
CA VAL A 127 -28.11 3.96 -2.43
C VAL A 127 -27.38 4.07 -3.77
N SER A 128 -28.10 4.39 -4.85
CA SER A 128 -27.50 4.54 -6.19
C SER A 128 -26.43 5.60 -6.22
N MET A 129 -26.69 6.77 -5.60
CA MET A 129 -25.73 7.87 -5.52
C MET A 129 -24.46 7.47 -4.73
N ALA A 130 -24.62 6.70 -3.66
CA ALA A 130 -23.47 6.21 -2.88
C ALA A 130 -22.61 5.22 -3.69
N LEU A 131 -23.22 4.25 -4.38
CA LEU A 131 -22.53 3.25 -5.17
C LEU A 131 -21.90 3.85 -6.45
N GLU A 132 -22.61 4.76 -7.11
CA GLU A 132 -22.09 5.45 -8.29
C GLU A 132 -20.91 6.36 -7.93
N GLY A 133 -21.00 7.08 -6.81
CA GLY A 133 -19.87 7.86 -6.30
C GLY A 133 -18.63 7.01 -6.07
N LEU A 134 -18.79 5.85 -5.45
CA LEU A 134 -17.69 4.90 -5.27
C LEU A 134 -17.11 4.42 -6.61
N ARG A 135 -17.99 4.12 -7.58
CA ARG A 135 -17.55 3.72 -8.92
C ARG A 135 -16.70 4.80 -9.57
N ARG A 136 -17.13 6.09 -9.48
CA ARG A 136 -16.37 7.24 -10.00
C ARG A 136 -14.99 7.37 -9.33
N ILE A 137 -14.90 7.17 -8.03
CA ILE A 137 -13.60 7.16 -7.34
C ILE A 137 -12.71 6.06 -7.87
N LYS A 138 -13.22 4.84 -8.06
CA LYS A 138 -12.46 3.71 -8.60
C LYS A 138 -12.01 3.90 -10.07
N GLU A 139 -12.67 4.74 -10.84
CA GLU A 139 -12.23 5.12 -12.19
C GLU A 139 -11.10 6.14 -12.18
N LEU A 140 -11.10 7.04 -11.19
CA LEU A 140 -10.14 8.15 -11.10
C LEU A 140 -8.90 7.80 -10.27
N TYR A 141 -9.00 6.85 -9.35
CA TYR A 141 -7.96 6.53 -8.37
C TYR A 141 -7.80 5.04 -8.17
N SER A 142 -6.56 4.60 -7.96
CA SER A 142 -6.32 3.29 -7.36
C SER A 142 -6.78 3.32 -5.91
N VAL A 143 -7.60 2.35 -5.49
CA VAL A 143 -8.15 2.26 -4.13
C VAL A 143 -7.90 0.88 -3.51
N ASN A 144 -7.81 0.83 -2.19
CA ASN A 144 -7.78 -0.41 -1.44
C ASN A 144 -9.22 -0.90 -1.20
N GLU A 145 -9.65 -1.92 -1.95
CA GLU A 145 -11.01 -2.45 -1.90
C GLU A 145 -11.39 -3.10 -0.55
N GLU A 146 -10.39 -3.57 0.21
CA GLU A 146 -10.61 -4.07 1.57
C GLU A 146 -10.85 -2.97 2.60
N ARG A 147 -10.78 -1.71 2.17
CA ARG A 147 -10.98 -0.51 3.00
C ARG A 147 -12.07 0.41 2.43
N VAL A 148 -13.12 -0.16 1.87
CA VAL A 148 -14.30 0.58 1.42
C VAL A 148 -15.33 0.57 2.54
N TYR A 149 -15.59 1.74 3.13
CA TYR A 149 -16.49 1.91 4.27
C TYR A 149 -17.69 2.77 3.89
N LEU A 150 -18.85 2.43 4.44
CA LEU A 150 -20.07 3.20 4.27
C LEU A 150 -20.43 3.91 5.57
N SER A 151 -20.86 5.15 5.46
CA SER A 151 -21.28 5.91 6.64
C SER A 151 -22.52 6.77 6.35
N GLY A 152 -23.19 7.20 7.39
CA GLY A 152 -24.29 8.13 7.26
C GLY A 152 -24.81 8.68 8.58
N PHE A 153 -25.44 9.84 8.50
CA PHE A 153 -26.04 10.54 9.63
C PHE A 153 -27.56 10.46 9.58
N SER A 154 -28.18 10.14 10.72
CA SER A 154 -29.65 10.14 10.90
C SER A 154 -30.34 9.25 9.85
N GLY A 155 -31.22 9.79 9.02
CA GLY A 155 -31.81 9.05 7.90
C GLY A 155 -30.77 8.50 6.92
N GLY A 156 -29.61 9.15 6.75
CA GLY A 156 -28.48 8.60 6.00
C GLY A 156 -27.89 7.36 6.64
N GLY A 157 -27.76 7.35 7.98
CA GLY A 157 -27.30 6.19 8.73
C GLY A 157 -28.27 5.00 8.63
N ARG A 158 -29.61 5.26 8.60
CA ARG A 158 -30.62 4.23 8.37
C ARG A 158 -30.48 3.56 7.00
N ILE A 159 -30.22 4.35 5.95
CA ILE A 159 -29.96 3.81 4.60
C ILE A 159 -28.62 3.07 4.56
N SER A 160 -27.57 3.65 5.14
CA SER A 160 -26.25 3.04 5.16
C SER A 160 -26.25 1.68 5.87
N SER A 161 -27.02 1.53 6.98
CA SER A 161 -27.10 0.28 7.73
C SER A 161 -27.72 -0.87 6.92
N LEU A 162 -28.75 -0.59 6.14
CA LEU A 162 -29.35 -1.57 5.23
C LEU A 162 -28.43 -1.88 4.05
N THR A 163 -27.81 -0.85 3.49
CA THR A 163 -26.94 -0.99 2.32
C THR A 163 -25.67 -1.77 2.62
N ALA A 164 -24.97 -1.47 3.74
CA ALA A 164 -23.72 -2.13 4.08
C ALA A 164 -23.89 -3.64 4.34
N VAL A 165 -24.98 -4.06 4.96
CA VAL A 165 -25.24 -5.47 5.17
C VAL A 165 -25.76 -6.20 3.93
N SER A 166 -26.37 -5.48 2.98
CA SER A 166 -26.86 -6.04 1.72
C SER A 166 -25.77 -6.11 0.64
N ARG A 167 -24.69 -5.34 0.77
CA ARG A 167 -23.56 -5.26 -0.17
C ARG A 167 -22.22 -5.51 0.53
N PRO A 168 -22.05 -6.67 1.20
CA PRO A 168 -20.77 -7.03 1.85
C PRO A 168 -19.64 -7.26 0.84
N ASP A 169 -19.98 -7.50 -0.42
CA ASP A 169 -19.06 -7.53 -1.55
C ASP A 169 -18.36 -6.18 -1.76
N VAL A 170 -19.05 -5.08 -1.51
CA VAL A 170 -18.57 -3.71 -1.70
C VAL A 170 -18.02 -3.11 -0.41
N PHE A 171 -18.81 -3.15 0.68
CA PHE A 171 -18.49 -2.46 1.92
C PHE A 171 -17.94 -3.43 2.96
N LYS A 172 -16.72 -3.17 3.42
CA LYS A 172 -16.00 -3.99 4.43
C LYS A 172 -16.26 -3.54 5.86
N GLY A 173 -16.96 -2.42 6.04
CA GLY A 173 -17.39 -1.90 7.32
C GLY A 173 -18.25 -0.67 7.18
N ALA A 174 -18.83 -0.25 8.30
CA ALA A 174 -19.67 0.96 8.31
C ALA A 174 -19.68 1.68 9.65
N VAL A 175 -19.95 3.01 9.59
CA VAL A 175 -20.19 3.86 10.78
C VAL A 175 -21.52 4.56 10.64
N TYR A 176 -22.41 4.35 11.61
CA TYR A 176 -23.75 4.94 11.63
C TYR A 176 -23.84 5.97 12.75
N HIS A 177 -24.24 7.20 12.38
CA HIS A 177 -24.32 8.31 13.31
C HIS A 177 -25.79 8.66 13.58
N CYS A 178 -26.22 8.53 14.84
CA CYS A 178 -27.52 8.98 15.32
C CYS A 178 -28.73 8.44 14.51
N GLY A 179 -28.58 7.25 13.90
CA GLY A 179 -29.63 6.61 13.11
C GLY A 179 -29.13 5.37 12.41
N CYS A 180 -29.87 4.26 12.58
CA CYS A 180 -29.59 2.96 11.97
C CYS A 180 -30.84 2.11 11.95
N ASN A 181 -30.84 1.04 11.17
CA ASN A 181 -31.86 0.00 11.13
C ASN A 181 -31.28 -1.35 11.54
N ALA A 182 -32.08 -2.22 12.11
CA ALA A 182 -31.72 -3.59 12.37
C ALA A 182 -31.39 -4.33 11.06
N PRO A 183 -30.47 -5.32 11.07
CA PRO A 183 -30.21 -6.11 9.89
C PRO A 183 -31.48 -6.86 9.49
N PRO A 184 -31.76 -7.01 8.19
CA PRO A 184 -32.91 -7.80 7.75
C PRO A 184 -32.74 -9.27 8.17
N ASP A 185 -33.85 -9.93 8.43
CA ASP A 185 -33.85 -11.37 8.70
C ASP A 185 -33.59 -12.14 7.40
N SER A 186 -32.34 -12.47 7.15
CA SER A 186 -31.91 -13.13 5.91
C SER A 186 -30.74 -14.06 6.16
N LYS A 187 -30.83 -15.28 5.59
CA LYS A 187 -29.72 -16.24 5.54
C LYS A 187 -28.54 -15.73 4.68
N SER A 188 -28.77 -14.75 3.79
CA SER A 188 -27.76 -14.17 2.89
C SER A 188 -26.74 -13.27 3.59
N LEU A 189 -26.88 -12.99 4.89
CA LEU A 189 -26.01 -12.08 5.62
C LEU A 189 -24.69 -12.69 6.12
N LYS A 190 -24.37 -13.94 5.72
CA LYS A 190 -23.18 -14.66 6.20
C LYS A 190 -21.89 -13.86 5.96
N ASP A 191 -21.74 -13.25 4.81
CA ASP A 191 -20.54 -12.48 4.49
C ASP A 191 -20.51 -11.12 5.18
N ALA A 192 -21.66 -10.46 5.31
CA ALA A 192 -21.79 -9.23 6.08
C ALA A 192 -21.39 -9.38 7.55
N LYS A 193 -21.61 -10.55 8.16
CA LYS A 193 -21.24 -10.83 9.56
C LYS A 193 -19.73 -10.82 9.82
N LYS A 194 -18.91 -10.88 8.78
CA LYS A 194 -17.44 -10.78 8.88
C LYS A 194 -16.98 -9.33 8.97
N ASN A 195 -17.80 -8.38 8.51
CA ASN A 195 -17.50 -6.97 8.44
C ASN A 195 -17.63 -6.27 9.79
N TYR A 196 -17.14 -5.03 9.88
CA TYR A 196 -17.05 -4.26 11.12
C TYR A 196 -18.06 -3.11 11.12
N PHE A 197 -18.81 -2.97 12.21
CA PHE A 197 -19.91 -2.00 12.32
C PHE A 197 -19.78 -1.16 13.58
N VAL A 198 -19.77 0.17 13.42
CA VAL A 198 -19.74 1.12 14.54
C VAL A 198 -21.04 1.92 14.55
N PHE A 199 -21.63 2.02 15.73
CA PHE A 199 -22.85 2.78 15.99
C PHE A 199 -22.49 3.90 16.95
N ILE A 200 -22.65 5.15 16.53
CA ILE A 200 -22.38 6.33 17.35
C ILE A 200 -23.69 7.07 17.60
N THR A 201 -24.00 7.29 18.86
CA THR A 201 -25.16 8.06 19.31
C THR A 201 -24.77 8.85 20.56
N GLY A 202 -25.61 9.76 21.02
CA GLY A 202 -25.33 10.56 22.19
C GLY A 202 -26.30 10.34 23.33
N THR A 203 -25.90 10.70 24.56
CA THR A 203 -26.79 10.63 25.75
C THR A 203 -28.00 11.57 25.63
N LYS A 204 -27.90 12.61 24.77
CA LYS A 204 -28.99 13.57 24.47
C LYS A 204 -29.62 13.37 23.09
N ASP A 205 -29.28 12.27 22.39
CA ASP A 205 -29.88 11.93 21.10
C ASP A 205 -31.22 11.24 21.29
N PHE A 206 -32.26 11.70 20.62
CA PHE A 206 -33.58 11.05 20.69
C PHE A 206 -33.59 9.65 20.08
N ASN A 207 -32.61 9.28 19.24
CA ASN A 207 -32.42 7.91 18.72
C ASN A 207 -31.58 7.01 19.62
N LEU A 208 -31.19 7.43 20.84
CA LEU A 208 -30.32 6.62 21.74
C LEU A 208 -30.86 5.21 21.96
N ASN A 209 -32.12 5.11 22.35
CA ASN A 209 -32.71 3.80 22.67
C ASN A 209 -32.90 2.93 21.42
N ASP A 210 -33.32 3.53 20.31
CA ASP A 210 -33.40 2.83 19.02
C ASP A 210 -32.06 2.29 18.60
N THR A 211 -30.99 3.10 18.70
CA THR A 211 -29.63 2.68 18.37
C THR A 211 -29.16 1.52 19.25
N LYS A 212 -29.42 1.54 20.57
CA LYS A 212 -29.10 0.43 21.47
C LYS A 212 -29.83 -0.86 21.08
N ASN A 213 -31.13 -0.77 20.76
CA ASN A 213 -31.93 -1.91 20.31
C ASN A 213 -31.40 -2.49 18.99
N VAL A 214 -31.05 -1.66 18.04
CA VAL A 214 -30.44 -2.08 16.76
C VAL A 214 -29.11 -2.78 16.98
N VAL A 215 -28.24 -2.26 17.85
CA VAL A 215 -26.97 -2.93 18.20
C VAL A 215 -27.22 -4.31 18.83
N ASN A 216 -28.20 -4.43 19.69
CA ASN A 216 -28.58 -5.74 20.25
C ASN A 216 -29.08 -6.70 19.16
N SER A 217 -29.84 -6.21 18.18
CA SER A 217 -30.29 -6.99 17.02
C SER A 217 -29.10 -7.45 16.15
N TYR A 218 -28.08 -6.60 15.90
CA TYR A 218 -26.86 -7.02 15.23
C TYR A 218 -26.15 -8.14 15.98
N LYS A 219 -25.94 -7.98 17.29
CA LYS A 219 -25.26 -8.97 18.12
C LYS A 219 -26.01 -10.30 18.16
N SER A 220 -27.32 -10.28 18.38
CA SER A 220 -28.17 -11.49 18.40
C SER A 220 -28.26 -12.19 17.05
N SER A 221 -28.12 -11.44 15.94
CA SER A 221 -28.02 -11.96 14.59
C SER A 221 -26.63 -12.49 14.24
N GLY A 222 -25.65 -12.44 15.16
CA GLY A 222 -24.32 -13.02 15.00
C GLY A 222 -23.27 -12.09 14.36
N PHE A 223 -23.51 -10.78 14.33
CA PHE A 223 -22.51 -9.78 13.93
C PHE A 223 -21.55 -9.52 15.10
N LYS A 224 -20.44 -10.25 15.14
CA LYS A 224 -19.49 -10.21 16.27
C LYS A 224 -18.69 -8.89 16.32
N ASN A 225 -18.38 -8.31 15.18
CA ASN A 225 -17.56 -7.10 15.06
C ASN A 225 -18.44 -5.84 15.11
N THR A 226 -19.15 -5.66 16.24
CA THR A 226 -20.11 -4.57 16.44
C THR A 226 -19.73 -3.75 17.66
N LYS A 227 -19.49 -2.45 17.47
CA LYS A 227 -19.12 -1.49 18.51
C LYS A 227 -20.20 -0.42 18.67
N LEU A 228 -20.72 -0.25 19.89
CA LEU A 228 -21.58 0.87 20.28
C LEU A 228 -20.72 1.94 20.98
N MET A 229 -20.86 3.17 20.56
CA MET A 229 -20.28 4.34 21.20
C MET A 229 -21.39 5.30 21.61
N VAL A 230 -21.61 5.43 22.91
CA VAL A 230 -22.55 6.41 23.49
C VAL A 230 -21.74 7.60 23.99
N VAL A 231 -21.85 8.73 23.31
CA VAL A 231 -21.08 9.93 23.59
C VAL A 231 -21.83 10.80 24.57
N ASP A 232 -21.22 11.12 25.70
CA ASP A 232 -21.86 11.96 26.71
C ASP A 232 -22.10 13.38 26.19
N GLY A 233 -23.28 13.93 26.50
CA GLY A 233 -23.68 15.27 26.08
C GLY A 233 -23.95 15.44 24.57
N LEU A 234 -23.66 14.47 23.73
CA LEU A 234 -23.94 14.54 22.31
C LEU A 234 -25.46 14.47 22.07
N GLY A 235 -26.01 15.44 21.35
CA GLY A 235 -27.37 15.46 20.84
C GLY A 235 -27.46 14.80 19.47
N HIS A 236 -28.54 15.08 18.73
CA HIS A 236 -28.74 14.59 17.37
C HIS A 236 -27.88 15.32 16.35
N LYS A 237 -26.57 15.05 16.36
CA LYS A 237 -25.57 15.65 15.46
C LYS A 237 -24.42 14.67 15.21
N THR A 238 -23.60 14.97 14.21
CA THR A 238 -22.38 14.18 13.91
C THR A 238 -21.37 14.28 15.06
N PRO A 239 -20.67 13.15 15.39
CA PRO A 239 -19.67 13.12 16.46
C PRO A 239 -18.48 14.03 16.17
N GLU A 240 -17.67 14.29 17.19
CA GLU A 240 -16.42 15.03 17.05
C GLU A 240 -15.32 14.13 16.45
N SER A 241 -14.16 14.73 16.16
CA SER A 241 -13.03 14.02 15.53
C SER A 241 -12.57 12.83 16.37
N LYS A 242 -12.54 12.94 17.68
CA LYS A 242 -12.11 11.88 18.61
C LYS A 242 -12.92 10.60 18.45
N GLU A 243 -14.24 10.70 18.47
CA GLU A 243 -15.13 9.55 18.37
C GLU A 243 -15.06 8.94 16.95
N MET A 244 -14.97 9.80 15.94
CA MET A 244 -14.82 9.36 14.57
C MET A 244 -13.48 8.64 14.33
N ASP A 245 -12.38 9.14 14.92
CA ASP A 245 -11.07 8.50 14.89
C ASP A 245 -11.12 7.08 15.49
N GLN A 246 -11.71 6.95 16.68
CA GLN A 246 -11.91 5.64 17.35
C GLN A 246 -12.79 4.68 16.53
N ALA A 247 -13.74 5.21 15.76
CA ALA A 247 -14.55 4.41 14.86
C ALA A 247 -13.73 3.89 13.67
N LEU A 248 -12.92 4.74 13.06
CA LEU A 248 -12.06 4.39 11.95
C LEU A 248 -10.96 3.41 12.37
N GLU A 249 -10.38 3.56 13.57
CA GLU A 249 -9.45 2.60 14.16
C GLU A 249 -10.10 1.22 14.28
N PHE A 250 -11.34 1.15 14.78
CA PHE A 250 -12.07 -0.12 14.89
C PHE A 250 -12.34 -0.75 13.52
N LEU A 251 -12.72 0.03 12.51
CA LEU A 251 -12.91 -0.47 11.14
C LEU A 251 -11.60 -1.02 10.53
N ASN A 252 -10.46 -0.48 10.91
CA ASN A 252 -9.15 -0.90 10.42
C ASN A 252 -8.54 -2.08 11.19
N THR A 253 -9.21 -2.59 12.25
CA THR A 253 -8.71 -3.72 13.06
C THR A 253 -8.28 -4.93 12.23
N PRO A 254 -9.06 -5.42 11.23
CA PRO A 254 -8.66 -6.57 10.42
C PRO A 254 -7.33 -6.36 9.69
N LEU A 255 -7.14 -5.15 9.18
CA LEU A 255 -5.93 -4.81 8.44
C LEU A 255 -4.70 -4.74 9.32
N LEU A 256 -4.85 -4.23 10.54
CA LEU A 256 -3.77 -4.21 11.52
C LEU A 256 -3.33 -5.64 11.89
N GLU A 257 -4.27 -6.56 12.02
CA GLU A 257 -3.96 -7.97 12.29
C GLU A 257 -3.28 -8.62 11.08
N MET A 258 -3.79 -8.43 9.87
CA MET A 258 -3.15 -8.89 8.63
C MET A 258 -1.75 -8.29 8.48
N GLY A 259 -1.57 -7.02 8.86
CA GLY A 259 -0.28 -6.35 8.87
C GLY A 259 0.72 -7.00 9.83
N LYS A 260 0.29 -7.31 11.06
CA LYS A 260 1.09 -8.02 12.06
C LYS A 260 1.50 -9.42 11.58
N GLU A 261 0.58 -10.16 10.98
CA GLU A 261 0.88 -11.47 10.39
C GLU A 261 1.90 -11.38 9.25
N ALA A 262 1.76 -10.36 8.38
CA ALA A 262 2.69 -10.14 7.29
C ALA A 262 4.10 -9.77 7.82
N ILE A 263 4.20 -8.95 8.88
CA ILE A 263 5.47 -8.67 9.56
C ILE A 263 6.09 -9.95 10.11
N ALA A 264 5.32 -10.76 10.82
CA ALA A 264 5.83 -12.02 11.38
C ALA A 264 6.37 -12.95 10.28
N LYS A 265 5.69 -13.02 9.13
CA LYS A 265 6.17 -13.76 7.94
C LYS A 265 7.46 -13.17 7.37
N ALA A 266 7.56 -11.84 7.30
CA ALA A 266 8.77 -11.15 6.83
C ALA A 266 9.98 -11.44 7.73
N GLU A 267 9.82 -11.27 9.04
CA GLU A 267 10.87 -11.55 10.03
C GLU A 267 11.30 -13.03 10.04
N ALA A 268 10.35 -13.94 9.85
CA ALA A 268 10.66 -15.37 9.70
C ALA A 268 11.43 -15.66 8.40
N ALA A 269 11.15 -14.94 7.32
CA ALA A 269 11.89 -15.03 6.06
C ALA A 269 13.33 -14.50 6.22
N GLU A 270 13.53 -13.36 6.89
CA GLU A 270 14.86 -12.81 7.20
C GLU A 270 15.72 -13.81 8.01
N LYS A 271 15.15 -14.40 9.06
CA LYS A 271 15.86 -15.43 9.85
C LYS A 271 16.34 -16.60 9.00
N ARG A 272 15.61 -16.95 7.95
CA ARG A 272 15.97 -17.99 6.98
C ARG A 272 16.85 -17.49 5.85
N LYS A 273 17.23 -16.20 5.86
CA LYS A 273 17.97 -15.50 4.78
C LYS A 273 17.22 -15.50 3.43
N ASN A 274 15.90 -15.60 3.47
CA ASN A 274 15.05 -15.44 2.30
C ASN A 274 14.59 -13.99 2.21
N TYR A 275 15.50 -13.10 1.78
CA TYR A 275 15.25 -11.67 1.72
C TYR A 275 14.27 -11.25 0.62
N GLY A 276 14.10 -12.06 -0.44
CA GLY A 276 13.08 -11.86 -1.47
C GLY A 276 11.67 -11.92 -0.87
N ASP A 277 11.37 -12.99 -0.14
CA ASP A 277 10.10 -13.13 0.58
C ASP A 277 9.97 -12.09 1.70
N ALA A 278 11.04 -11.76 2.41
CA ALA A 278 11.01 -10.74 3.46
C ALA A 278 10.55 -9.38 2.90
N ILE A 279 11.17 -8.91 1.81
CA ILE A 279 10.77 -7.67 1.12
C ILE A 279 9.30 -7.74 0.68
N LYS A 280 8.87 -8.85 0.10
CA LYS A 280 7.48 -9.07 -0.34
C LYS A 280 6.51 -8.93 0.83
N PHE A 281 6.77 -9.61 1.95
CA PHE A 281 5.88 -9.57 3.11
C PHE A 281 5.91 -8.22 3.83
N TYR A 282 7.05 -7.51 3.89
CA TYR A 282 7.08 -6.14 4.39
C TYR A 282 6.29 -5.17 3.51
N LYS A 283 6.39 -5.28 2.18
CA LYS A 283 5.54 -4.50 1.26
C LYS A 283 4.06 -4.81 1.45
N GLN A 284 3.73 -6.08 1.68
CA GLN A 284 2.36 -6.50 2.00
C GLN A 284 1.90 -5.89 3.33
N ALA A 285 2.70 -5.92 4.39
CA ALA A 285 2.38 -5.27 5.66
C ALA A 285 2.15 -3.76 5.51
N ALA A 286 2.96 -3.10 4.69
CA ALA A 286 2.80 -1.68 4.38
C ALA A 286 1.46 -1.38 3.68
N SER A 287 0.97 -2.28 2.81
CA SER A 287 -0.36 -2.14 2.18
C SER A 287 -1.50 -2.22 3.20
N TYR A 288 -1.26 -2.83 4.35
CA TYR A 288 -2.17 -2.88 5.50
C TYR A 288 -1.96 -1.74 6.51
N ASN A 289 -1.37 -0.63 6.08
CA ASN A 289 -1.10 0.57 6.90
C ASN A 289 -0.07 0.39 8.04
N VAL A 290 0.78 -0.61 7.99
CA VAL A 290 1.94 -0.70 8.87
C VAL A 290 3.09 0.11 8.25
N ASN A 291 3.15 1.40 8.57
CA ASN A 291 4.01 2.38 7.86
C ASN A 291 5.50 2.05 7.93
N GLU A 292 5.98 1.52 9.06
CA GLU A 292 7.36 1.11 9.27
C GLU A 292 7.81 -0.07 8.39
N ALA A 293 6.86 -0.89 7.92
CA ALA A 293 7.18 -2.05 7.11
C ALA A 293 7.74 -1.69 5.73
N LEU A 294 7.26 -0.59 5.13
CA LEU A 294 7.80 -0.14 3.83
C LEU A 294 9.26 0.28 3.96
N ALA A 295 9.58 1.05 5.00
CA ALA A 295 10.96 1.48 5.25
C ALA A 295 11.91 0.28 5.47
N LYS A 296 11.46 -0.79 6.15
CA LYS A 296 12.23 -2.04 6.27
C LYS A 296 12.47 -2.71 4.93
N ALA A 297 11.43 -2.83 4.08
CA ALA A 297 11.58 -3.41 2.74
C ALA A 297 12.58 -2.62 1.88
N GLU A 298 12.49 -1.29 1.90
CA GLU A 298 13.38 -0.40 1.15
C GLU A 298 14.82 -0.46 1.68
N ALA A 299 15.01 -0.54 3.00
CA ALA A 299 16.33 -0.66 3.60
C ALA A 299 17.03 -1.96 3.18
N ILE A 300 16.31 -3.08 3.20
CA ILE A 300 16.85 -4.37 2.74
C ILE A 300 17.19 -4.31 1.25
N GLN A 301 16.29 -3.78 0.42
CA GLN A 301 16.53 -3.65 -1.02
C GLN A 301 17.76 -2.78 -1.30
N LYS A 302 17.87 -1.64 -0.63
CA LYS A 302 19.02 -0.74 -0.75
C LYS A 302 20.33 -1.43 -0.36
N GLU A 303 20.34 -2.19 0.72
CA GLU A 303 21.55 -2.92 1.15
C GLU A 303 21.99 -3.97 0.11
N ILE A 304 21.04 -4.65 -0.53
CA ILE A 304 21.31 -5.57 -1.63
C ILE A 304 21.93 -4.81 -2.80
N ASP A 305 21.32 -3.72 -3.24
CA ASP A 305 21.76 -2.92 -4.38
C ASP A 305 23.15 -2.32 -4.14
N ASP A 306 23.39 -1.74 -2.96
CA ASP A 306 24.70 -1.18 -2.56
C ASP A 306 25.80 -2.27 -2.52
N SER A 307 25.45 -3.47 -2.07
CA SER A 307 26.40 -4.59 -2.02
C SER A 307 26.82 -5.05 -3.42
N TYR A 308 25.85 -5.18 -4.35
CA TYR A 308 26.15 -5.50 -5.76
C TYR A 308 26.93 -4.38 -6.46
N ALA A 309 26.59 -3.12 -6.22
CA ALA A 309 27.32 -1.98 -6.76
C ALA A 309 28.78 -1.97 -6.29
N SER A 310 29.03 -2.25 -5.01
CA SER A 310 30.37 -2.35 -4.44
C SER A 310 31.19 -3.49 -5.07
N ALA A 311 30.57 -4.67 -5.25
CA ALA A 311 31.24 -5.80 -5.89
C ALA A 311 31.63 -5.49 -7.34
N LYS A 312 30.71 -4.89 -8.10
CA LYS A 312 30.92 -4.51 -9.49
C LYS A 312 32.00 -3.44 -9.62
N LYS A 313 31.99 -2.44 -8.76
CA LYS A 313 33.04 -1.41 -8.72
C LYS A 313 34.42 -2.01 -8.46
N ALA A 314 34.53 -2.93 -7.52
CA ALA A 314 35.80 -3.60 -7.24
C ALA A 314 36.29 -4.41 -8.46
N GLU A 315 35.38 -5.04 -9.22
CA GLU A 315 35.69 -5.75 -10.46
C GLU A 315 36.19 -4.78 -11.55
N GLU A 316 35.52 -3.63 -11.75
CA GLU A 316 35.91 -2.59 -12.69
C GLU A 316 37.30 -1.99 -12.35
N GLU A 317 37.60 -1.82 -11.07
CA GLU A 317 38.88 -1.36 -10.56
C GLU A 317 39.97 -2.44 -10.55
N LYS A 318 39.68 -3.64 -11.08
CA LYS A 318 40.56 -4.83 -11.08
C LYS A 318 40.98 -5.29 -9.68
N ASP A 319 40.26 -4.90 -8.64
CA ASP A 319 40.43 -5.44 -7.29
C ASP A 319 39.63 -6.74 -7.13
N PHE A 320 40.10 -7.77 -7.84
CA PHE A 320 39.38 -9.04 -7.92
C PHE A 320 39.32 -9.77 -6.58
N ILE A 321 40.23 -9.48 -5.67
CA ILE A 321 40.18 -10.06 -4.31
C ILE A 321 38.98 -9.49 -3.56
N LEU A 322 38.83 -8.17 -3.57
CA LEU A 322 37.68 -7.49 -2.96
C LEU A 322 36.38 -7.88 -3.65
N ALA A 323 36.36 -7.91 -5.00
CA ALA A 323 35.19 -8.33 -5.77
C ALA A 323 34.74 -9.74 -5.37
N LEU A 324 35.62 -10.72 -5.32
CA LEU A 324 35.32 -12.09 -4.91
C LEU A 324 34.81 -12.17 -3.47
N GLN A 325 35.44 -11.43 -2.55
CA GLN A 325 35.01 -11.38 -1.14
C GLN A 325 33.61 -10.79 -1.01
N THR A 326 33.32 -9.72 -1.77
CA THR A 326 32.03 -9.01 -1.75
C THR A 326 30.92 -9.89 -2.36
N TYR A 327 31.17 -10.53 -3.50
CA TYR A 327 30.21 -11.46 -4.09
C TYR A 327 29.93 -12.67 -3.19
N ASP A 328 30.96 -13.23 -2.55
CA ASP A 328 30.79 -14.33 -1.59
C ASP A 328 29.98 -13.88 -0.36
N ALA A 329 30.23 -12.66 0.13
CA ALA A 329 29.47 -12.07 1.22
C ALA A 329 27.99 -11.85 0.85
N ILE A 330 27.70 -11.39 -0.37
CA ILE A 330 26.31 -11.26 -0.89
C ILE A 330 25.62 -12.61 -0.86
N TYR A 331 26.24 -13.66 -1.41
CA TYR A 331 25.66 -15.00 -1.41
C TYR A 331 25.41 -15.54 0.00
N LYS A 332 26.38 -15.37 0.90
CA LYS A 332 26.27 -15.83 2.29
C LYS A 332 25.22 -15.07 3.09
N LYS A 333 25.11 -13.76 2.87
CA LYS A 333 24.17 -12.90 3.59
C LYS A 333 22.76 -13.05 3.08
N PHE A 334 22.55 -12.85 1.78
CA PHE A 334 21.22 -12.74 1.20
C PHE A 334 20.64 -14.07 0.68
N GLY A 335 21.40 -15.16 0.80
CA GLY A 335 20.92 -16.49 0.47
C GLY A 335 20.90 -16.78 -1.03
N LYS A 336 20.43 -18.00 -1.35
CA LYS A 336 20.53 -18.57 -2.69
C LYS A 336 19.75 -17.81 -3.76
N GLU A 337 18.60 -17.25 -3.41
CA GLU A 337 17.72 -16.59 -4.37
C GLU A 337 18.32 -15.26 -4.86
N ILE A 338 18.60 -14.35 -3.94
CA ILE A 338 19.19 -13.04 -4.26
C ILE A 338 20.67 -13.17 -4.63
N GLY A 339 21.40 -14.05 -3.96
CA GLY A 339 22.83 -14.26 -4.17
C GLY A 339 23.19 -15.13 -5.38
N ALA A 340 22.21 -15.65 -6.13
CA ALA A 340 22.48 -16.54 -7.27
C ALA A 340 23.41 -15.91 -8.32
N GLU A 341 23.20 -14.65 -8.66
CA GLU A 341 24.05 -13.92 -9.61
C GLU A 341 25.45 -13.67 -9.02
N ALA A 342 25.56 -13.31 -7.75
CA ALA A 342 26.83 -13.14 -7.07
C ALA A 342 27.64 -14.45 -7.05
N TYR A 343 26.98 -15.59 -6.81
CA TYR A 343 27.63 -16.89 -6.90
C TYR A 343 28.13 -17.19 -8.31
N LYS A 344 27.33 -16.91 -9.33
CA LYS A 344 27.69 -17.10 -10.73
C LYS A 344 28.91 -16.23 -11.12
N GLN A 345 28.92 -14.95 -10.72
CA GLN A 345 30.06 -14.04 -10.93
C GLN A 345 31.31 -14.56 -10.20
N THR A 346 31.19 -15.00 -8.96
CA THR A 346 32.29 -15.63 -8.22
C THR A 346 32.89 -16.80 -8.99
N MET A 347 32.05 -17.66 -9.58
CA MET A 347 32.52 -18.82 -10.35
C MET A 347 33.14 -18.43 -11.69
N ALA A 348 32.63 -17.37 -12.33
CA ALA A 348 33.20 -16.84 -13.57
C ALA A 348 34.59 -16.23 -13.31
N LEU A 349 34.73 -15.36 -12.32
CA LEU A 349 35.98 -14.72 -11.95
C LEU A 349 37.07 -15.76 -11.55
N LYS A 350 36.70 -16.77 -10.78
CA LYS A 350 37.65 -17.85 -10.40
C LYS A 350 38.17 -18.67 -11.57
N LYS A 351 37.46 -18.71 -12.69
CA LYS A 351 37.86 -19.45 -13.91
C LYS A 351 38.57 -18.56 -14.92
N ASP A 352 38.51 -17.24 -14.78
CA ASP A 352 39.21 -16.32 -15.68
C ASP A 352 40.70 -16.35 -15.41
N LYS A 353 41.48 -16.64 -16.45
CA LYS A 353 42.96 -16.77 -16.35
C LYS A 353 43.62 -15.46 -15.93
N ASN A 354 43.10 -14.31 -16.38
CA ASN A 354 43.63 -12.99 -16.05
C ASN A 354 43.38 -12.66 -14.59
N VAL A 355 42.16 -12.97 -14.09
CA VAL A 355 41.81 -12.81 -12.68
C VAL A 355 42.65 -13.69 -11.78
N VAL A 356 42.86 -14.95 -12.19
CA VAL A 356 43.73 -15.87 -11.44
C VAL A 356 45.19 -15.39 -11.40
N LEU A 357 45.68 -14.84 -12.52
CA LEU A 357 46.98 -14.21 -12.61
C LEU A 357 47.09 -13.01 -11.66
N GLU A 358 46.14 -12.08 -11.72
CA GLU A 358 46.09 -10.91 -10.86
C GLU A 358 46.08 -11.27 -9.38
N ILE A 359 45.26 -12.23 -8.96
CA ILE A 359 45.18 -12.66 -7.56
C ILE A 359 46.52 -13.23 -7.08
N LYS A 360 47.19 -14.05 -7.91
CA LYS A 360 48.51 -14.60 -7.58
C LYS A 360 49.58 -13.50 -7.51
N ALA A 361 49.58 -12.61 -8.47
CA ALA A 361 50.50 -11.49 -8.52
C ALA A 361 50.33 -10.55 -7.33
N MET A 362 49.10 -10.21 -7.01
CA MET A 362 48.75 -9.35 -5.87
C MET A 362 49.13 -9.99 -4.52
N ALA A 363 48.91 -11.29 -4.36
CA ALA A 363 49.33 -12.01 -3.16
C ALA A 363 50.86 -12.01 -3.00
N TYR A 364 51.60 -12.10 -4.10
CA TYR A 364 53.05 -12.01 -4.09
C TYR A 364 53.54 -10.58 -3.82
N TYR A 365 52.96 -9.58 -4.53
CA TYR A 365 53.24 -8.16 -4.32
C TYR A 365 52.99 -7.74 -2.85
N ASN A 366 51.86 -8.13 -2.23
CA ASN A 366 51.56 -7.77 -0.86
C ASN A 366 52.57 -8.22 0.16
N LYS A 367 53.22 -9.38 -0.08
CA LYS A 367 54.35 -9.85 0.73
C LYS A 367 55.55 -8.95 0.61
N ILE A 368 55.85 -8.47 -0.62
CA ILE A 368 56.96 -7.56 -0.89
C ILE A 368 56.65 -6.17 -0.28
N ALA A 369 55.47 -5.65 -0.50
CA ALA A 369 55.03 -4.36 0.00
C ALA A 369 55.10 -4.28 1.54
N ALA A 370 54.79 -5.35 2.25
CA ALA A 370 54.97 -5.45 3.70
C ALA A 370 56.45 -5.31 4.11
N THR A 371 57.38 -5.82 3.30
CA THR A 371 58.82 -5.69 3.51
C THR A 371 59.32 -4.28 3.26
N VAL A 372 58.79 -3.62 2.23
CA VAL A 372 59.09 -2.21 1.92
C VAL A 372 58.59 -1.29 3.03
N LYS A 373 57.36 -1.48 3.49
CA LYS A 373 56.80 -0.72 4.62
C LYS A 373 57.60 -0.89 5.91
N ALA A 374 58.25 -2.00 6.12
CA ALA A 374 59.14 -2.24 7.26
C ALA A 374 60.51 -1.56 7.10
N GLY A 375 60.67 -0.65 6.13
CA GLY A 375 61.93 0.10 5.87
C GLY A 375 63.07 -0.75 5.29
N LYS A 376 62.77 -1.94 4.80
CA LYS A 376 63.75 -2.80 4.16
C LYS A 376 63.80 -2.46 2.65
N SER A 377 64.88 -1.91 2.22
CA SER A 377 65.22 -1.65 0.80
C SER A 377 66.52 -2.39 0.46
N GLY A 378 66.60 -2.96 -0.71
CA GLY A 378 67.80 -3.66 -1.15
C GLY A 378 67.58 -4.44 -2.44
N GLU A 379 68.64 -4.97 -3.00
CA GLU A 379 68.58 -5.69 -4.29
C GLU A 379 67.53 -6.80 -4.32
N VAL A 380 67.30 -7.49 -3.17
CA VAL A 380 66.31 -8.56 -3.08
C VAL A 380 64.90 -8.03 -3.26
N VAL A 381 64.55 -6.86 -2.68
CA VAL A 381 63.26 -6.22 -2.81
C VAL A 381 63.06 -5.70 -4.22
N ILE A 382 64.09 -5.04 -4.78
CA ILE A 382 64.09 -4.54 -6.16
C ILE A 382 63.91 -5.69 -7.16
N SER A 383 64.63 -6.79 -6.98
CA SER A 383 64.50 -7.99 -7.82
C SER A 383 63.13 -8.61 -7.73
N ALA A 384 62.54 -8.67 -6.52
CA ALA A 384 61.18 -9.20 -6.32
C ALA A 384 60.09 -8.33 -6.96
N LEU A 385 60.20 -6.98 -6.90
CA LEU A 385 59.29 -6.08 -7.57
C LEU A 385 59.37 -6.21 -9.11
N LYS A 386 60.59 -6.28 -9.66
CA LYS A 386 60.80 -6.54 -11.09
C LYS A 386 60.17 -7.84 -11.54
N LYS A 387 60.29 -8.91 -10.74
CA LYS A 387 59.67 -10.20 -11.02
C LYS A 387 58.15 -10.12 -11.09
N VAL A 388 57.49 -9.32 -10.23
CA VAL A 388 56.02 -9.10 -10.31
C VAL A 388 55.66 -8.45 -11.66
N ILE A 389 56.40 -7.42 -12.05
CA ILE A 389 56.17 -6.67 -13.31
C ILE A 389 56.32 -7.60 -14.53
N GLU A 390 57.35 -8.39 -14.57
CA GLU A 390 57.69 -9.28 -15.69
C GLU A 390 56.73 -10.48 -15.78
N SER A 391 56.38 -11.07 -14.64
CA SER A 391 55.56 -12.29 -14.61
C SER A 391 54.06 -12.08 -14.72
N ALA A 392 53.58 -10.85 -14.51
CA ALA A 392 52.17 -10.50 -14.55
C ALA A 392 51.90 -9.15 -15.18
N PRO A 393 52.35 -8.93 -16.44
CA PRO A 393 52.19 -7.63 -17.14
C PRO A 393 50.71 -7.27 -17.29
N GLY A 394 50.38 -5.97 -17.12
CA GLY A 394 49.01 -5.46 -17.22
C GLY A 394 48.09 -5.71 -16.05
N THR A 395 48.66 -6.33 -14.97
CA THR A 395 47.92 -6.48 -13.70
C THR A 395 48.10 -5.27 -12.80
N LYS A 396 47.11 -5.01 -11.92
CA LYS A 396 47.18 -3.96 -10.88
C LYS A 396 48.38 -4.23 -9.93
N ALA A 397 48.71 -5.47 -9.70
CA ALA A 397 49.89 -5.86 -8.92
C ALA A 397 51.19 -5.35 -9.61
N ALA A 398 51.29 -5.51 -10.92
CA ALA A 398 52.47 -5.02 -11.68
C ALA A 398 52.56 -3.48 -11.70
N GLU A 399 51.41 -2.80 -11.81
CA GLU A 399 51.34 -1.32 -11.74
C GLU A 399 51.81 -0.80 -10.37
N LEU A 400 51.34 -1.43 -9.26
CA LEU A 400 51.76 -1.09 -7.91
C LEU A 400 53.26 -1.40 -7.68
N ALA A 401 53.72 -2.54 -8.17
CA ALA A 401 55.13 -2.92 -8.09
C ALA A 401 56.07 -1.96 -8.85
N ALA A 402 55.63 -1.45 -10.02
CA ALA A 402 56.36 -0.46 -10.77
C ALA A 402 56.46 0.89 -10.01
N LYS A 403 55.35 1.31 -9.41
CA LYS A 403 55.31 2.53 -8.57
C LYS A 403 56.24 2.44 -7.36
N ASP A 404 56.22 1.30 -6.65
CA ASP A 404 57.08 1.09 -5.51
C ASP A 404 58.54 1.01 -5.92
N LEU A 405 58.85 0.40 -7.08
CA LEU A 405 60.20 0.32 -7.63
C LEU A 405 60.75 1.74 -7.97
N ASP A 406 59.93 2.64 -8.50
CA ASP A 406 60.34 3.99 -8.79
C ASP A 406 60.58 4.84 -7.53
N ASN A 407 59.85 4.54 -6.44
CA ASN A 407 60.03 5.20 -5.12
C ASN A 407 61.32 4.73 -4.39
N LEU A 408 61.90 3.60 -4.81
CA LEU A 408 63.12 3.04 -4.24
C LEU A 408 64.40 3.45 -4.99
N LYS A 409 64.25 4.10 -6.14
CA LYS A 409 65.35 4.69 -6.91
C LYS A 409 65.70 6.08 -6.35
#